data_508991b6369782e604e5c2516a30cdd6
#
_entry.id   508991b6369782e604e5c2516a30cdd6
#
_cell.length_a   1.000
_cell.length_b   1.000
_cell.length_c   1.000
_cell.angle_alpha   90.00
_cell.angle_beta   90.00
_cell.angle_gamma   90.00
#
_symmetry.space_group_name_H-M   'P 1'
#
loop_
_entity.id
_entity.type
_entity.pdbx_description
1 polymer ?
#
loop_
_entity_poly.entity_id
_entity_poly.type
_entity_poly.pdbx_seq_one_letter_code
_entity_poly.pdbx_strand_id
1 'polypeptide(L)'
;MITAVYRGFSGGPGRVSALIRRLDRVTFNGLKLAPVINHVYRRFEFNDRPSLINESHYNGGVQITPHNHLLDAIKTGKVTHHYEKRINVTPEQADLLWKKHEELHGDGYDLGLILSYWTWLRFGGRDSSRKFTSNLKNRRHTCNEYYAVTSAGIEPDVPEIDLRLTPEAFFIKTFGMPSALYFKAYGRVGLSVDADGGRVLSQSEIDNHQSAIQ
;
A
#
# COMPACT_ATOMS: atom_id res chain seq x y z
N MET A 1 2.70 -23.13 -1.83
CA MET A 1 1.41 -22.82 -1.16
C MET A 1 1.55 -21.49 -0.45
N ILE A 2 0.55 -20.59 -0.56
CA ILE A 2 0.50 -19.31 0.17
C ILE A 2 0.16 -19.60 1.64
N THR A 3 0.95 -19.08 2.58
CA THR A 3 0.78 -19.31 4.03
C THR A 3 0.26 -18.09 4.77
N ALA A 4 0.54 -16.89 4.25
CA ALA A 4 0.02 -15.65 4.79
C ALA A 4 -0.04 -14.55 3.72
N VAL A 5 -0.96 -13.61 3.91
CA VAL A 5 -1.12 -12.44 3.06
C VAL A 5 -1.10 -11.19 3.94
N TYR A 6 -0.39 -10.17 3.49
CA TYR A 6 -0.23 -8.91 4.21
C TYR A 6 -0.62 -7.73 3.32
N ARG A 7 -1.28 -6.75 3.91
CA ARG A 7 -1.46 -5.42 3.35
C ARG A 7 -0.31 -4.55 3.82
N GLY A 8 0.51 -4.09 2.90
CA GLY A 8 1.68 -3.29 3.19
C GLY A 8 1.51 -1.84 2.76
N PHE A 9 2.13 -0.95 3.54
CA PHE A 9 2.18 0.47 3.30
C PHE A 9 3.61 0.95 3.38
N SER A 10 4.01 1.81 2.44
CA SER A 10 5.33 2.39 2.47
C SER A 10 5.34 3.86 2.07
N GLY A 11 6.36 4.57 2.54
CA GLY A 11 6.60 5.96 2.19
C GLY A 11 8.08 6.27 2.17
N GLY A 12 8.52 7.06 1.21
CA GLY A 12 9.92 7.41 1.05
C GLY A 12 10.10 8.80 0.42
N PRO A 13 11.35 9.28 0.33
CA PRO A 13 11.67 10.48 -0.40
C PRO A 13 11.43 10.25 -1.90
N GLY A 14 11.20 11.32 -2.65
CA GLY A 14 11.03 11.26 -4.09
C GLY A 14 9.95 12.22 -4.58
N ARG A 15 10.07 12.67 -5.82
CA ARG A 15 9.16 13.68 -6.39
C ARG A 15 7.73 13.16 -6.54
N VAL A 16 7.57 11.95 -7.06
CA VAL A 16 6.25 11.29 -7.20
C VAL A 16 5.65 11.02 -5.83
N SER A 17 6.44 10.50 -4.88
CA SER A 17 6.02 10.28 -3.50
C SER A 17 5.55 11.57 -2.82
N ALA A 18 6.29 12.67 -2.99
CA ALA A 18 5.92 13.98 -2.45
C ALA A 18 4.61 14.51 -3.06
N LEU A 19 4.42 14.30 -4.37
CA LEU A 19 3.19 14.67 -5.06
C LEU A 19 1.99 13.90 -4.50
N ILE A 20 2.09 12.57 -4.41
CA ILE A 20 1.02 11.72 -3.86
C ILE A 20 0.67 12.18 -2.44
N ARG A 21 1.65 12.34 -1.55
CA ARG A 21 1.40 12.81 -0.17
C ARG A 21 0.77 14.20 -0.11
N ARG A 22 1.08 15.08 -1.05
CA ARG A 22 0.46 16.41 -1.12
C ARG A 22 -1.02 16.33 -1.51
N LEU A 23 -1.36 15.41 -2.40
CA LEU A 23 -2.73 15.16 -2.86
C LEU A 23 -3.57 14.44 -1.81
N ASP A 24 -2.93 13.64 -0.96
CA ASP A 24 -3.56 12.72 0.00
C ASP A 24 -3.64 13.30 1.43
N ARG A 25 -3.68 14.62 1.56
CA ARG A 25 -3.85 15.28 2.87
C ARG A 25 -5.23 15.01 3.45
N VAL A 26 -5.26 14.68 4.72
CA VAL A 26 -6.50 14.38 5.45
C VAL A 26 -6.73 15.38 6.58
N THR A 27 -8.01 15.59 6.91
CA THR A 27 -8.41 16.28 8.14
C THR A 27 -8.88 15.24 9.15
N PHE A 28 -8.22 15.16 10.29
CA PHE A 28 -8.55 14.22 11.35
C PHE A 28 -8.61 14.97 12.68
N ASN A 29 -9.75 14.87 13.38
CA ASN A 29 -10.00 15.61 14.62
C ASN A 29 -9.66 17.11 14.52
N GLY A 30 -10.04 17.75 13.40
CA GLY A 30 -9.78 19.17 13.14
C GLY A 30 -8.35 19.52 12.72
N LEU A 31 -7.43 18.57 12.73
CA LEU A 31 -6.04 18.77 12.31
C LEU A 31 -5.84 18.40 10.84
N LYS A 32 -5.20 19.30 10.07
CA LYS A 32 -4.77 19.01 8.71
C LYS A 32 -3.42 18.28 8.73
N LEU A 33 -3.44 17.02 8.37
CA LEU A 33 -2.28 16.13 8.40
C LEU A 33 -1.79 15.81 6.99
N ALA A 34 -0.48 15.83 6.81
CA ALA A 34 0.16 15.32 5.61
C ALA A 34 0.54 13.85 5.87
N PRO A 35 0.16 12.90 5.00
CA PRO A 35 0.55 11.51 5.15
C PRO A 35 2.06 11.33 5.03
N VAL A 36 2.58 10.31 5.67
CA VAL A 36 3.98 9.91 5.55
C VAL A 36 4.16 8.73 4.60
N ILE A 37 3.07 8.01 4.34
CA ILE A 37 3.01 6.96 3.32
C ILE A 37 2.54 7.52 1.97
N ASN A 38 2.80 6.79 0.90
CA ASN A 38 2.36 7.15 -0.46
C ASN A 38 2.15 5.92 -1.35
N HIS A 39 2.30 4.74 -0.80
CA HIS A 39 2.20 3.49 -1.53
C HIS A 39 1.49 2.42 -0.70
N VAL A 40 0.67 1.61 -1.36
CA VAL A 40 0.04 0.41 -0.81
C VAL A 40 0.35 -0.78 -1.73
N TYR A 41 0.60 -1.93 -1.13
CA TYR A 41 0.94 -3.17 -1.82
C TYR A 41 0.41 -4.38 -1.07
N ARG A 42 0.54 -5.57 -1.66
CA ARG A 42 0.23 -6.84 -1.02
C ARG A 42 1.46 -7.73 -1.01
N ARG A 43 1.79 -8.29 0.16
CA ARG A 43 2.85 -9.29 0.28
C ARG A 43 2.25 -10.67 0.53
N PHE A 44 2.80 -11.64 -0.17
CA PHE A 44 2.48 -13.06 0.00
C PHE A 44 3.67 -13.79 0.59
N GLU A 45 3.41 -14.57 1.64
CA GLU A 45 4.36 -15.54 2.17
C GLU A 45 4.05 -16.92 1.59
N PHE A 46 5.11 -17.67 1.35
CA PHE A 46 5.05 -19.03 0.83
C PHE A 46 5.89 -19.95 1.73
N ASN A 47 5.51 -21.23 1.80
CA ASN A 47 6.28 -22.22 2.54
C ASN A 47 7.48 -22.80 1.74
N ASP A 48 7.54 -22.57 0.45
CA ASP A 48 8.44 -23.24 -0.50
C ASP A 48 9.30 -22.26 -1.32
N ARG A 49 9.14 -20.96 -1.10
CA ARG A 49 9.89 -19.92 -1.80
C ARG A 49 9.87 -18.60 -1.02
N PRO A 50 10.79 -17.66 -1.33
CA PRO A 50 10.79 -16.34 -0.71
C PRO A 50 9.47 -15.58 -0.89
N SER A 51 9.15 -14.71 0.07
CA SER A 51 8.00 -13.81 0.01
C SER A 51 8.06 -12.88 -1.20
N LEU A 52 6.91 -12.64 -1.82
CA LEU A 52 6.75 -11.79 -2.98
C LEU A 52 5.78 -10.66 -2.69
N ILE A 53 6.03 -9.50 -3.29
CA ILE A 53 5.18 -8.32 -3.24
C ILE A 53 4.49 -8.16 -4.59
N ASN A 54 3.16 -8.04 -4.54
CA ASN A 54 2.34 -7.70 -5.69
C ASN A 54 1.91 -6.24 -5.56
N GLU A 55 2.26 -5.43 -6.53
CA GLU A 55 2.09 -3.98 -6.48
C GLU A 55 1.86 -3.36 -7.87
N SER A 56 1.32 -2.14 -7.90
CA SER A 56 1.44 -1.25 -9.04
C SER A 56 2.38 -0.11 -8.67
N HIS A 57 3.52 -0.04 -9.35
CA HIS A 57 4.58 0.91 -9.07
C HIS A 57 4.87 1.81 -10.28
N TYR A 58 5.18 3.08 -10.04
CA TYR A 58 5.34 4.09 -11.10
C TYR A 58 6.44 3.77 -12.11
N ASN A 59 7.43 2.93 -11.76
CA ASN A 59 8.53 2.54 -12.66
C ASN A 59 8.26 1.26 -13.46
N GLY A 60 7.23 0.50 -13.15
CA GLY A 60 7.02 -0.81 -13.79
C GLY A 60 5.55 -1.20 -13.98
N GLY A 61 4.60 -0.37 -13.51
CA GLY A 61 3.19 -0.75 -13.52
C GLY A 61 2.89 -1.87 -12.53
N VAL A 62 1.98 -2.76 -12.91
CA VAL A 62 1.59 -3.93 -12.11
C VAL A 62 2.66 -5.01 -12.23
N GLN A 63 3.33 -5.30 -11.13
CA GLN A 63 4.52 -6.16 -11.09
C GLN A 63 4.59 -7.02 -9.84
N ILE A 64 5.43 -8.06 -9.92
CA ILE A 64 5.85 -8.88 -8.79
C ILE A 64 7.28 -8.45 -8.41
N THR A 65 7.46 -8.08 -7.15
CA THR A 65 8.76 -7.67 -6.61
C THR A 65 9.17 -8.61 -5.48
N PRO A 66 10.40 -9.14 -5.47
CA PRO A 66 10.89 -9.90 -4.32
C PRO A 66 10.91 -9.04 -3.04
N HIS A 67 10.46 -9.61 -1.91
CA HIS A 67 10.36 -8.87 -0.65
C HIS A 67 11.71 -8.31 -0.15
N ASN A 68 12.82 -8.99 -0.44
CA ASN A 68 14.15 -8.49 -0.10
C ASN A 68 14.48 -7.14 -0.73
N HIS A 69 13.94 -6.81 -1.91
CA HIS A 69 14.11 -5.48 -2.50
C HIS A 69 13.50 -4.36 -1.64
N LEU A 70 12.37 -4.62 -0.99
CA LEU A 70 11.77 -3.68 -0.04
C LEU A 70 12.65 -3.55 1.22
N LEU A 71 13.16 -4.66 1.75
CA LEU A 71 14.06 -4.65 2.91
C LEU A 71 15.33 -3.84 2.61
N ASP A 72 15.91 -4.01 1.42
CA ASP A 72 17.06 -3.22 0.97
C ASP A 72 16.71 -1.73 0.78
N ALA A 73 15.50 -1.42 0.31
CA ALA A 73 15.03 -0.05 0.20
C ALA A 73 14.84 0.61 1.58
N ILE A 74 14.42 -0.14 2.60
CA ILE A 74 14.36 0.32 3.99
C ILE A 74 15.77 0.56 4.54
N LYS A 75 16.69 -0.40 4.41
CA LYS A 75 18.10 -0.28 4.86
C LYS A 75 18.80 0.92 4.24
N THR A 76 18.56 1.18 2.96
CA THR A 76 19.19 2.29 2.23
C THR A 76 18.46 3.63 2.39
N GLY A 77 17.39 3.71 3.19
CA GLY A 77 16.61 4.94 3.41
C GLY A 77 15.76 5.38 2.22
N LYS A 78 15.63 4.56 1.17
CA LYS A 78 14.70 4.81 0.06
C LYS A 78 13.25 4.66 0.50
N VAL A 79 12.99 3.80 1.46
CA VAL A 79 11.74 3.68 2.21
C VAL A 79 12.01 4.11 3.63
N THR A 80 11.34 5.16 4.10
CA THR A 80 11.55 5.75 5.44
C THR A 80 10.43 5.43 6.42
N HIS A 81 9.27 5.05 5.90
CA HIS A 81 8.10 4.63 6.68
C HIS A 81 7.56 3.35 6.05
N HIS A 82 7.37 2.34 6.86
CA HIS A 82 6.91 1.04 6.41
C HIS A 82 6.09 0.37 7.49
N TYR A 83 4.95 -0.19 7.11
CA TYR A 83 4.14 -1.03 7.98
C TYR A 83 3.35 -2.05 7.18
N GLU A 84 3.26 -3.27 7.72
CA GLU A 84 2.42 -4.32 7.18
C GLU A 84 1.41 -4.78 8.22
N LYS A 85 0.25 -5.21 7.78
CA LYS A 85 -0.76 -5.89 8.59
C LYS A 85 -1.16 -7.18 7.90
N ARG A 86 -1.10 -8.28 8.64
CA ARG A 86 -1.65 -9.56 8.17
C ARG A 86 -3.15 -9.40 7.95
N ILE A 87 -3.65 -9.91 6.83
CA ILE A 87 -5.08 -9.93 6.53
C ILE A 87 -5.60 -11.36 6.71
N ASN A 88 -6.80 -11.47 7.31
CA ASN A 88 -7.44 -12.75 7.51
C ASN A 88 -8.18 -13.13 6.24
N VAL A 89 -7.57 -14.01 5.46
CA VAL A 89 -8.13 -14.60 4.24
C VAL A 89 -7.98 -16.11 4.29
N THR A 90 -8.93 -16.83 3.70
CA THR A 90 -8.80 -18.28 3.53
C THR A 90 -7.75 -18.61 2.47
N PRO A 91 -7.24 -19.84 2.41
CA PRO A 91 -6.33 -20.26 1.34
C PRO A 91 -6.89 -20.00 -0.06
N GLU A 92 -8.18 -20.27 -0.28
CA GLU A 92 -8.88 -20.04 -1.55
C GLU A 92 -8.95 -18.57 -1.90
N GLN A 93 -9.19 -17.70 -0.90
CA GLN A 93 -9.15 -16.25 -1.07
C GLN A 93 -7.75 -15.75 -1.40
N ALA A 94 -6.71 -16.31 -0.76
CA ALA A 94 -5.34 -15.96 -1.04
C ALA A 94 -4.94 -16.33 -2.48
N ASP A 95 -5.34 -17.51 -2.96
CA ASP A 95 -5.12 -17.96 -4.34
C ASP A 95 -5.91 -17.07 -5.33
N LEU A 96 -7.13 -16.65 -4.98
CA LEU A 96 -7.92 -15.74 -5.82
C LEU A 96 -7.28 -14.35 -5.91
N LEU A 97 -6.75 -13.82 -4.80
CA LEU A 97 -5.99 -12.56 -4.79
C LEU A 97 -4.75 -12.64 -5.69
N TRP A 98 -4.04 -13.79 -5.63
CA TRP A 98 -2.89 -14.03 -6.50
C TRP A 98 -3.30 -14.08 -7.97
N LYS A 99 -4.35 -14.83 -8.32
CA LYS A 99 -4.87 -14.93 -9.68
C LYS A 99 -5.30 -13.57 -10.25
N LYS A 100 -6.00 -12.75 -9.46
CA LYS A 100 -6.36 -11.39 -9.88
C LYS A 100 -5.16 -10.50 -10.15
N HIS A 101 -4.05 -10.70 -9.42
CA HIS A 101 -2.80 -10.03 -9.75
C HIS A 101 -2.26 -10.50 -11.10
N GLU A 102 -2.22 -11.81 -11.36
CA GLU A 102 -1.73 -12.36 -12.62
C GLU A 102 -2.51 -11.84 -13.82
N GLU A 103 -3.82 -11.64 -13.69
CA GLU A 103 -4.68 -11.07 -14.74
C GLU A 103 -4.31 -9.62 -15.09
N LEU A 104 -3.77 -8.85 -14.13
CA LEU A 104 -3.38 -7.45 -14.31
C LEU A 104 -1.86 -7.28 -14.49
N HIS A 105 -1.08 -8.34 -14.35
CA HIS A 105 0.39 -8.28 -14.45
C HIS A 105 0.84 -7.71 -15.80
N GLY A 106 1.75 -6.74 -15.75
CA GLY A 106 2.21 -6.02 -16.93
C GLY A 106 1.35 -4.82 -17.34
N ASP A 107 0.23 -4.57 -16.69
CA ASP A 107 -0.52 -3.33 -16.87
C ASP A 107 0.29 -2.12 -16.39
N GLY A 108 0.15 -0.99 -17.08
CA GLY A 108 0.95 0.20 -16.81
C GLY A 108 0.56 0.92 -15.50
N TYR A 109 1.39 1.87 -15.07
CA TYR A 109 1.04 2.78 -13.98
C TYR A 109 0.29 4.01 -14.50
N ASP A 110 -0.81 4.42 -13.81
CA ASP A 110 -1.59 5.59 -14.21
C ASP A 110 -1.06 6.89 -13.59
N LEU A 111 0.08 7.34 -14.09
CA LEU A 111 0.62 8.66 -13.73
C LEU A 111 -0.27 9.80 -14.24
N GLY A 112 -0.98 9.59 -15.35
CA GLY A 112 -1.88 10.58 -15.93
C GLY A 112 -3.03 10.94 -14.99
N LEU A 113 -3.58 9.96 -14.29
CA LEU A 113 -4.61 10.18 -13.27
C LEU A 113 -4.09 11.05 -12.12
N ILE A 114 -2.88 10.77 -11.61
CA ILE A 114 -2.26 11.57 -10.53
C ILE A 114 -2.05 13.02 -10.98
N LEU A 115 -1.54 13.21 -12.20
CA LEU A 115 -1.28 14.55 -12.75
C LEU A 115 -2.58 15.32 -13.01
N SER A 116 -3.62 14.66 -13.52
CA SER A 116 -4.92 15.28 -13.75
C SER A 116 -5.59 15.71 -12.44
N TYR A 117 -5.47 14.90 -11.40
CA TYR A 117 -5.95 15.23 -10.05
C TYR A 117 -5.18 16.42 -9.45
N TRP A 118 -3.86 16.44 -9.61
CA TRP A 118 -3.04 17.58 -9.19
C TRP A 118 -3.41 18.86 -9.93
N THR A 119 -3.59 18.81 -11.24
CA THR A 119 -4.00 19.95 -12.07
C THR A 119 -5.36 20.48 -11.60
N TRP A 120 -6.33 19.60 -11.40
CA TRP A 120 -7.64 19.97 -10.90
C TRP A 120 -7.60 20.67 -9.55
N LEU A 121 -6.83 20.16 -8.57
CA LEU A 121 -6.63 20.83 -7.28
C LEU A 121 -5.92 22.18 -7.41
N ARG A 122 -4.97 22.29 -8.33
CA ARG A 122 -4.20 23.54 -8.53
C ARG A 122 -5.04 24.66 -9.10
N PHE A 123 -6.01 24.35 -9.96
CA PHE A 123 -6.89 25.34 -10.61
C PHE A 123 -8.24 25.54 -9.92
N GLY A 124 -8.33 25.25 -8.62
CA GLY A 124 -9.46 25.63 -7.78
C GLY A 124 -10.62 24.66 -7.75
N GLY A 125 -10.42 23.43 -8.17
CA GLY A 125 -11.40 22.37 -7.99
C GLY A 125 -11.69 22.15 -6.51
N ARG A 126 -12.85 22.62 -6.05
CA ARG A 126 -13.31 22.44 -4.66
C ARG A 126 -14.31 21.30 -4.51
N ASP A 127 -14.78 20.77 -5.60
CA ASP A 127 -15.83 19.77 -5.59
C ASP A 127 -15.23 18.35 -5.54
N SER A 128 -15.30 17.77 -4.35
CA SER A 128 -14.93 16.36 -4.12
C SER A 128 -15.89 15.38 -4.81
N SER A 129 -16.98 15.85 -5.43
CA SER A 129 -17.99 15.05 -6.10
C SER A 129 -17.59 14.61 -7.51
N ARG A 130 -16.54 15.17 -8.12
CA ARG A 130 -15.98 14.59 -9.33
C ARG A 130 -15.36 13.23 -8.98
N LYS A 131 -16.14 12.21 -9.22
CA LYS A 131 -15.66 10.84 -9.25
C LYS A 131 -14.54 10.78 -10.29
N PHE A 132 -13.30 10.75 -9.85
CA PHE A 132 -12.20 10.27 -10.67
C PHE A 132 -12.47 8.78 -10.88
N THR A 133 -13.34 8.49 -11.82
CA THR A 133 -13.54 7.12 -12.27
C THR A 133 -12.30 6.76 -13.04
N SER A 134 -11.45 5.97 -12.45
CA SER A 134 -10.43 5.23 -13.16
C SER A 134 -11.07 4.57 -14.37
N ASN A 135 -10.47 4.77 -15.51
CA ASN A 135 -10.86 4.04 -16.69
C ASN A 135 -10.16 2.67 -16.66
N LEU A 136 -10.72 1.71 -15.94
CA LEU A 136 -10.20 0.34 -15.84
C LEU A 136 -9.93 -0.31 -17.21
N LYS A 137 -10.49 0.26 -18.29
CA LYS A 137 -10.27 -0.21 -19.67
C LYS A 137 -8.93 0.23 -20.25
N ASN A 138 -8.22 1.20 -19.64
CA ASN A 138 -6.96 1.71 -20.17
C ASN A 138 -5.74 0.86 -19.79
N ARG A 139 -5.93 -0.23 -19.02
CA ARG A 139 -4.88 -1.10 -18.53
C ARG A 139 -3.75 -0.34 -17.81
N ARG A 140 -4.13 0.64 -17.01
CA ARG A 140 -3.23 1.42 -16.16
C ARG A 140 -3.85 1.59 -14.79
N HIS A 141 -3.04 1.41 -13.74
CA HIS A 141 -3.51 1.45 -12.37
C HIS A 141 -2.54 2.22 -11.47
N THR A 142 -3.06 3.10 -10.64
CA THR A 142 -2.31 3.57 -9.48
C THR A 142 -2.22 2.45 -8.42
N CYS A 143 -1.35 2.56 -7.43
CA CYS A 143 -1.20 1.50 -6.42
C CYS A 143 -2.50 1.23 -5.63
N ASN A 144 -3.25 2.28 -5.31
CA ASN A 144 -4.53 2.16 -4.62
C ASN A 144 -5.65 1.58 -5.51
N GLU A 145 -5.72 1.96 -6.78
CA GLU A 145 -6.68 1.37 -7.72
C GLU A 145 -6.42 -0.12 -7.92
N TYR A 146 -5.16 -0.46 -8.19
CA TYR A 146 -4.73 -1.85 -8.28
C TYR A 146 -5.13 -2.63 -7.03
N TYR A 147 -4.82 -2.08 -5.83
CA TYR A 147 -5.15 -2.73 -4.57
C TYR A 147 -6.67 -2.91 -4.43
N ALA A 148 -7.47 -1.85 -4.67
CA ALA A 148 -8.93 -1.90 -4.58
C ALA A 148 -9.54 -2.94 -5.54
N VAL A 149 -9.12 -2.94 -6.80
CA VAL A 149 -9.64 -3.87 -7.83
C VAL A 149 -9.32 -5.33 -7.49
N THR A 150 -8.13 -5.60 -7.01
CA THR A 150 -7.72 -6.97 -6.68
C THR A 150 -8.29 -7.47 -5.35
N SER A 151 -8.67 -6.56 -4.43
CA SER A 151 -9.18 -6.90 -3.08
C SER A 151 -10.69 -7.00 -3.00
N ALA A 152 -11.41 -6.31 -3.91
CA ALA A 152 -12.85 -6.17 -3.82
C ALA A 152 -13.59 -7.51 -3.79
N GLY A 153 -14.45 -7.68 -2.79
CA GLY A 153 -15.22 -8.89 -2.57
C GLY A 153 -14.42 -10.09 -2.06
N ILE A 154 -13.11 -9.93 -1.81
CA ILE A 154 -12.23 -10.99 -1.28
C ILE A 154 -11.76 -10.64 0.12
N GLU A 155 -11.18 -9.44 0.31
CA GLU A 155 -10.76 -8.97 1.63
C GLU A 155 -12.00 -8.49 2.41
N PRO A 156 -12.18 -8.91 3.68
CA PRO A 156 -13.41 -8.61 4.45
C PRO A 156 -13.69 -7.11 4.62
N ASP A 157 -12.65 -6.30 4.69
CA ASP A 157 -12.74 -4.85 4.86
C ASP A 157 -12.69 -4.07 3.53
N VAL A 158 -12.70 -4.77 2.40
CA VAL A 158 -12.78 -4.21 1.03
C VAL A 158 -13.93 -4.89 0.27
N PRO A 159 -15.19 -4.71 0.68
CA PRO A 159 -16.33 -5.43 0.10
C PRO A 159 -16.63 -4.99 -1.34
N GLU A 160 -16.33 -3.74 -1.68
CA GLU A 160 -16.61 -3.14 -2.98
C GLU A 160 -15.38 -2.42 -3.55
N ILE A 161 -15.37 -2.20 -4.86
CA ILE A 161 -14.35 -1.38 -5.51
C ILE A 161 -14.59 0.09 -5.17
N ASP A 162 -13.75 0.67 -4.32
CA ASP A 162 -13.72 2.12 -4.09
C ASP A 162 -12.41 2.71 -4.62
N LEU A 163 -12.45 3.18 -5.86
CA LEU A 163 -11.31 3.79 -6.55
C LEU A 163 -10.91 5.16 -5.99
N ARG A 164 -11.69 5.71 -5.06
CA ARG A 164 -11.36 6.98 -4.38
C ARG A 164 -10.47 6.77 -3.16
N LEU A 165 -10.28 5.52 -2.73
CA LEU A 165 -9.41 5.21 -1.61
C LEU A 165 -7.95 5.47 -2.01
N THR A 166 -7.37 6.47 -1.40
CA THR A 166 -5.94 6.79 -1.51
C THR A 166 -5.12 5.89 -0.57
N PRO A 167 -3.78 5.81 -0.71
CA PRO A 167 -2.96 5.07 0.24
C PRO A 167 -3.22 5.44 1.69
N GLU A 168 -3.37 6.75 2.00
CA GLU A 168 -3.69 7.21 3.36
C GLU A 168 -5.08 6.79 3.81
N ALA A 169 -6.08 6.84 2.92
CA ALA A 169 -7.43 6.38 3.25
C ALA A 169 -7.47 4.88 3.55
N PHE A 170 -6.74 4.07 2.79
CA PHE A 170 -6.53 2.65 3.09
C PHE A 170 -5.83 2.45 4.43
N PHE A 171 -4.82 3.27 4.73
CA PHE A 171 -4.10 3.21 6.00
C PHE A 171 -5.03 3.51 7.17
N ILE A 172 -5.80 4.60 7.10
CA ILE A 172 -6.78 4.96 8.13
C ILE A 172 -7.81 3.84 8.33
N LYS A 173 -8.33 3.28 7.24
CA LYS A 173 -9.26 2.15 7.30
C LYS A 173 -8.66 0.92 7.97
N THR A 174 -7.36 0.70 7.80
CA THR A 174 -6.64 -0.47 8.36
C THR A 174 -6.29 -0.28 9.83
N PHE A 175 -5.89 0.92 10.25
CA PHE A 175 -5.31 1.21 11.58
C PHE A 175 -6.13 2.18 12.43
N GLY A 176 -7.24 2.72 11.92
CA GLY A 176 -8.13 3.63 12.65
C GLY A 176 -7.60 5.05 12.84
N MET A 177 -6.39 5.37 12.36
CA MET A 177 -5.79 6.70 12.48
C MET A 177 -4.88 7.05 11.30
N PRO A 178 -4.63 8.36 11.04
CA PRO A 178 -3.70 8.80 10.00
C PRO A 178 -2.27 8.29 10.20
N SER A 179 -1.58 8.00 9.10
CA SER A 179 -0.22 7.49 9.10
C SER A 179 0.75 8.39 9.87
N ALA A 180 0.63 9.70 9.73
CA ALA A 180 1.48 10.66 10.44
C ALA A 180 1.39 10.51 11.98
N LEU A 181 0.21 10.24 12.52
CA LEU A 181 0.01 10.00 13.96
C LEU A 181 0.45 8.61 14.35
N TYR A 182 0.13 7.61 13.54
CA TYR A 182 0.50 6.22 13.78
C TYR A 182 2.02 6.05 13.91
N PHE A 183 2.77 6.53 12.92
CA PHE A 183 4.23 6.42 12.92
C PHE A 183 4.90 7.28 14.02
N LYS A 184 4.25 8.34 14.47
CA LYS A 184 4.71 9.11 15.64
C LYS A 184 4.56 8.30 16.93
N ALA A 185 3.49 7.52 17.06
CA ALA A 185 3.20 6.73 18.25
C ALA A 185 4.00 5.41 18.29
N TYR A 186 4.15 4.73 17.15
CA TYR A 186 4.63 3.35 17.06
C TYR A 186 5.99 3.19 16.35
N GLY A 187 6.61 4.29 15.89
CA GLY A 187 7.89 4.24 15.17
C GLY A 187 7.75 4.16 13.65
N ARG A 188 8.89 4.31 12.96
CA ARG A 188 8.90 4.50 11.49
C ARG A 188 8.91 3.21 10.68
N VAL A 189 9.29 2.11 11.28
CA VAL A 189 9.35 0.80 10.62
C VAL A 189 8.73 -0.23 11.55
N GLY A 190 7.73 -0.94 11.08
CA GLY A 190 7.09 -2.03 11.79
C GLY A 190 6.84 -3.19 10.83
N LEU A 191 7.20 -4.41 11.25
CA LEU A 191 6.70 -5.62 10.65
C LEU A 191 5.50 -6.07 11.48
N SER A 192 4.41 -6.32 10.78
CA SER A 192 3.16 -6.70 11.37
C SER A 192 3.24 -7.98 12.15
N VAL A 193 2.55 -7.99 13.24
CA VAL A 193 2.18 -9.19 13.96
C VAL A 193 0.67 -9.22 14.08
N ASP A 194 0.13 -10.39 13.91
CA ASP A 194 -1.21 -10.92 14.18
C ASP A 194 -2.45 -10.01 14.23
N ALA A 195 -3.57 -10.59 13.82
CA ALA A 195 -4.89 -9.97 13.69
C ALA A 195 -5.46 -9.35 14.99
N ASP A 196 -4.84 -9.58 16.15
CA ASP A 196 -5.37 -9.27 17.47
C ASP A 196 -4.63 -8.14 18.22
N GLY A 197 -3.88 -7.30 17.55
CA GLY A 197 -3.23 -6.14 18.20
C GLY A 197 -1.70 -6.21 18.14
N GLY A 198 -1.19 -5.93 16.98
CA GLY A 198 0.18 -6.10 16.57
C GLY A 198 1.27 -5.61 17.50
N ARG A 199 2.22 -6.47 17.79
CA ARG A 199 3.53 -6.14 18.35
C ARG A 199 4.36 -5.42 17.29
N VAL A 200 4.73 -4.19 17.55
CA VAL A 200 5.74 -3.47 16.77
C VAL A 200 7.10 -4.12 17.06
N LEU A 201 7.74 -4.70 16.06
CA LEU A 201 9.12 -5.14 16.21
C LEU A 201 10.03 -3.92 16.31
N SER A 202 10.89 -3.88 17.32
CA SER A 202 11.95 -2.87 17.41
C SER A 202 13.00 -3.09 16.31
N GLN A 203 13.79 -2.08 15.99
CA GLN A 203 14.86 -2.21 15.00
C GLN A 203 15.80 -3.39 15.31
N SER A 204 16.07 -3.65 16.59
CA SER A 204 16.89 -4.79 17.03
C SER A 204 16.25 -6.16 16.76
N GLU A 205 14.92 -6.26 16.78
CA GLU A 205 14.21 -7.49 16.42
C GLU A 205 14.20 -7.71 14.91
N ILE A 206 14.17 -6.64 14.11
CA ILE A 206 14.33 -6.69 12.65
C ILE A 206 15.73 -7.19 12.29
N ASP A 207 16.77 -6.68 12.95
CA ASP A 207 18.17 -7.06 12.73
C ASP A 207 18.42 -8.52 13.13
N ASN A 208 17.80 -9.01 14.20
CA ASN A 208 17.90 -10.39 14.64
C ASN A 208 17.20 -11.40 13.72
N HIS A 209 16.03 -11.04 13.15
CA HIS A 209 15.37 -11.88 12.14
C HIS A 209 16.17 -11.99 10.85
N GLN A 210 16.96 -10.99 10.51
CA GLN A 210 17.84 -11.00 9.33
C GLN A 210 19.08 -11.88 9.51
N SER A 211 19.59 -12.01 10.74
CA SER A 211 20.71 -12.90 11.04
C SER A 211 20.33 -14.38 11.07
N ALA A 212 19.05 -14.69 11.23
CA ALA A 212 18.56 -16.07 11.28
C ALA A 212 18.24 -16.64 9.88
N ILE A 213 18.31 -15.81 8.82
CA ILE A 213 18.02 -16.20 7.42
C ILE A 213 19.31 -16.36 6.59
N GLN A 214 20.46 -16.04 7.17
CA GLN A 214 21.79 -16.32 6.62
C GLN A 214 22.31 -17.67 7.12
#